data_b9b41aa3f5833679b31e5de4a840bc69
#
_entry.id   b9b41aa3f5833679b31e5de4a840bc69
#
_cell.length_a   1.000
_cell.length_b   1.000
_cell.length_c   1.000
_cell.angle_alpha   90.00
_cell.angle_beta   90.00
_cell.angle_gamma   90.00
#
_symmetry.space_group_name_H-M   'P 1'
#
loop_
_entity.id
_entity.type
_entity.pdbx_description
1 polymer ?
#
loop_
_entity_poly.entity_id
_entity_poly.type
_entity_poly.pdbx_seq_one_letter_code
_entity_poly.pdbx_strand_id
1 'polypeptide(L)'
;MKILFITLEQSGREIVKSILDDNFFKVNQNLIFTFGMDKGYREFNDLTNIKIKSIMGFVDIVYNLKYLFNLRLKINKIVKKYKFTHIFFVDSFDFSKFYIKKFKSNKIKYCQVVGPSVFIWKSSKAKFINENFDQIFSIFNIEERYYDSNIYSYIGHPLKNRTFYSNNNNKINNIGIFLGSRYQEVHKNILIIKKLLEKLKNDKEFIFN
;
A
#
# COMPACT_ATOMS: atom_id res chain seq x y z
N MET A 1 -12.20 13.52 -17.45
CA MET A 1 -11.34 13.23 -16.26
C MET A 1 -10.60 11.95 -16.54
N LYS A 2 -9.26 11.86 -16.34
CA LYS A 2 -8.49 10.60 -16.43
C LYS A 2 -7.76 10.39 -15.12
N ILE A 3 -7.88 9.21 -14.55
CA ILE A 3 -7.36 8.86 -13.23
C ILE A 3 -6.30 7.78 -13.36
N LEU A 4 -5.17 7.92 -12.66
CA LEU A 4 -4.13 6.90 -12.57
C LEU A 4 -3.92 6.49 -11.11
N PHE A 5 -4.08 5.22 -10.82
CA PHE A 5 -3.68 4.61 -9.55
C PHE A 5 -2.28 4.00 -9.69
N ILE A 6 -1.38 4.36 -8.79
CA ILE A 6 -0.01 3.84 -8.73
C ILE A 6 0.18 3.11 -7.42
N THR A 7 0.51 1.82 -7.50
CA THR A 7 0.87 1.01 -6.34
C THR A 7 2.12 0.19 -6.63
N LEU A 8 2.98 0.01 -5.65
CA LEU A 8 4.23 -0.73 -5.79
C LEU A 8 4.30 -1.95 -4.86
N GLU A 9 3.42 -2.02 -3.88
CA GLU A 9 3.41 -3.03 -2.85
C GLU A 9 2.13 -3.88 -2.88
N GLN A 10 2.18 -5.08 -2.31
CA GLN A 10 1.02 -5.99 -2.29
C GLN A 10 -0.15 -5.38 -1.51
N SER A 11 0.13 -4.75 -0.35
CA SER A 11 -0.88 -4.05 0.46
C SER A 11 -1.63 -2.99 -0.37
N GLY A 12 -0.89 -2.19 -1.11
CA GLY A 12 -1.47 -1.17 -1.98
C GLY A 12 -2.33 -1.75 -3.11
N ARG A 13 -1.97 -2.92 -3.66
CA ARG A 13 -2.79 -3.59 -4.69
C ARG A 13 -4.14 -4.02 -4.16
N GLU A 14 -4.19 -4.59 -2.95
CA GLU A 14 -5.45 -4.98 -2.32
C GLU A 14 -6.34 -3.76 -2.03
N ILE A 15 -5.74 -2.64 -1.64
CA ILE A 15 -6.46 -1.39 -1.45
C ILE A 15 -7.02 -0.86 -2.78
N VAL A 16 -6.21 -0.86 -3.85
CA VAL A 16 -6.67 -0.45 -5.19
C VAL A 16 -7.84 -1.32 -5.66
N LYS A 17 -7.74 -2.64 -5.52
CA LYS A 17 -8.84 -3.56 -5.86
C LYS A 17 -10.11 -3.21 -5.10
N SER A 18 -10.01 -2.99 -3.79
CA SER A 18 -11.15 -2.61 -2.95
C SER A 18 -11.79 -1.28 -3.34
N ILE A 19 -10.98 -0.29 -3.73
CA ILE A 19 -11.49 1.01 -4.22
C ILE A 19 -12.18 0.84 -5.57
N LEU A 20 -11.55 0.12 -6.50
CA LEU A 20 -12.04 -0.04 -7.87
C LEU A 20 -13.24 -0.98 -7.97
N ASP A 21 -13.57 -1.72 -6.91
CA ASP A 21 -14.77 -2.55 -6.84
C ASP A 21 -16.08 -1.72 -6.73
N ASP A 22 -15.97 -0.43 -6.43
CA ASP A 22 -17.11 0.48 -6.39
C ASP A 22 -17.70 0.71 -7.79
N ASN A 23 -19.03 0.82 -7.86
CA ASN A 23 -19.78 0.97 -9.10
C ASN A 23 -19.37 2.20 -9.92
N PHE A 24 -19.00 3.30 -9.27
CA PHE A 24 -18.52 4.49 -9.96
C PHE A 24 -17.31 4.19 -10.86
N PHE A 25 -16.34 3.43 -10.36
CA PHE A 25 -15.16 3.07 -11.13
C PHE A 25 -15.47 2.05 -12.23
N LYS A 26 -16.34 1.08 -11.95
CA LYS A 26 -16.77 0.05 -12.94
C LYS A 26 -17.47 0.67 -14.14
N VAL A 27 -18.32 1.66 -13.94
CA VAL A 27 -19.02 2.38 -15.03
C VAL A 27 -18.04 3.28 -15.82
N ASN A 28 -16.99 3.79 -15.19
CA ASN A 28 -16.02 4.71 -15.80
C ASN A 28 -14.69 4.03 -16.16
N GLN A 29 -14.68 2.73 -16.45
CA GLN A 29 -13.47 1.93 -16.69
C GLN A 29 -12.51 2.54 -17.72
N ASN A 30 -13.04 3.13 -18.80
CA ASN A 30 -12.25 3.75 -19.86
C ASN A 30 -11.46 4.99 -19.42
N LEU A 31 -11.81 5.58 -18.27
CA LEU A 31 -11.13 6.75 -17.67
C LEU A 31 -10.16 6.37 -16.56
N ILE A 32 -10.17 5.10 -16.14
CA ILE A 32 -9.39 4.60 -15.01
C ILE A 32 -8.21 3.78 -15.53
N PHE A 33 -7.04 4.11 -15.01
CA PHE A 33 -5.78 3.48 -15.35
C PHE A 33 -5.06 3.04 -14.08
N THR A 34 -4.35 1.93 -14.17
CA THR A 34 -3.56 1.40 -13.06
C THR A 34 -2.09 1.25 -13.45
N PHE A 35 -1.21 1.31 -12.47
CA PHE A 35 0.20 0.98 -12.61
C PHE A 35 0.66 0.25 -11.35
N GLY A 36 1.22 -0.93 -11.51
CA GLY A 36 1.76 -1.73 -10.42
C GLY A 36 0.85 -2.86 -9.95
N MET A 37 -0.23 -3.13 -10.66
CA MET A 37 -1.12 -4.25 -10.36
C MET A 37 -0.47 -5.60 -10.68
N ASP A 38 -1.09 -6.68 -10.21
CA ASP A 38 -0.65 -8.05 -10.50
C ASP A 38 -0.76 -8.40 -11.98
N LYS A 39 0.09 -9.29 -12.44
CA LYS A 39 0.00 -9.80 -13.81
C LYS A 39 -1.38 -10.41 -14.06
N GLY A 40 -2.04 -9.95 -15.12
CA GLY A 40 -3.36 -10.46 -15.49
C GLY A 40 -4.55 -9.70 -14.89
N TYR A 41 -4.31 -8.66 -14.08
CA TYR A 41 -5.37 -7.73 -13.70
C TYR A 41 -5.84 -6.94 -14.92
N ARG A 42 -6.99 -7.31 -15.48
CA ARG A 42 -7.51 -6.79 -16.77
C ARG A 42 -8.80 -5.99 -16.66
N GLU A 43 -9.30 -5.80 -15.46
CA GLU A 43 -10.58 -5.11 -15.25
C GLU A 43 -10.51 -3.62 -15.60
N PHE A 44 -9.29 -3.05 -15.57
CA PHE A 44 -9.02 -1.63 -15.89
C PHE A 44 -7.80 -1.52 -16.80
N ASN A 45 -7.54 -0.32 -17.33
CA ASN A 45 -6.40 -0.06 -18.22
C ASN A 45 -5.07 -0.14 -17.46
N ASP A 46 -4.50 -1.34 -17.30
CA ASP A 46 -3.22 -1.51 -16.63
C ASP A 46 -2.05 -1.14 -17.56
N LEU A 47 -1.26 -0.19 -17.12
CA LEU A 47 -0.09 0.33 -17.81
C LEU A 47 1.22 -0.31 -17.32
N THR A 48 1.13 -1.35 -16.52
CA THR A 48 2.28 -2.07 -15.96
C THR A 48 2.91 -2.98 -17.00
N ASN A 49 3.98 -2.53 -17.61
CA ASN A 49 4.72 -3.32 -18.61
C ASN A 49 6.10 -3.79 -18.12
N ILE A 50 6.32 -3.76 -16.80
CA ILE A 50 7.55 -4.19 -16.14
C ILE A 50 7.23 -4.98 -14.88
N LYS A 51 8.17 -5.85 -14.49
CA LYS A 51 8.10 -6.50 -13.18
C LYS A 51 8.47 -5.47 -12.11
N ILE A 52 7.52 -5.15 -11.24
CA ILE A 52 7.77 -4.29 -10.08
C ILE A 52 8.44 -5.12 -9.01
N LYS A 53 9.58 -4.61 -8.51
CA LYS A 53 10.28 -5.20 -7.38
C LYS A 53 9.65 -4.67 -6.10
N SER A 54 9.32 -5.56 -5.17
CA SER A 54 9.01 -5.15 -3.80
C SER A 54 10.30 -4.64 -3.14
N ILE A 55 10.33 -3.37 -2.77
CA ILE A 55 11.49 -2.72 -2.16
C ILE A 55 11.03 -2.20 -0.81
N MET A 56 11.55 -2.79 0.26
CA MET A 56 11.15 -2.46 1.61
C MET A 56 12.37 -2.28 2.52
N GLY A 57 12.33 -1.21 3.34
CA GLY A 57 13.39 -0.89 4.25
C GLY A 57 14.50 -0.03 3.65
N PHE A 58 15.26 0.64 4.52
CA PHE A 58 16.25 1.62 4.13
C PHE A 58 17.38 1.03 3.26
N VAL A 59 17.84 -0.16 3.60
CA VAL A 59 18.92 -0.86 2.89
C VAL A 59 18.49 -1.19 1.46
N ASP A 60 17.30 -1.75 1.28
CA ASP A 60 16.78 -2.09 -0.05
C ASP A 60 16.56 -0.85 -0.91
N ILE A 61 16.14 0.27 -0.31
CA ILE A 61 15.99 1.54 -1.01
C ILE A 61 17.34 2.01 -1.56
N VAL A 62 18.40 1.97 -0.74
CA VAL A 62 19.75 2.40 -1.16
C VAL A 62 20.27 1.55 -2.33
N TYR A 63 20.16 0.23 -2.24
CA TYR A 63 20.59 -0.67 -3.33
C TYR A 63 19.75 -0.53 -4.60
N ASN A 64 18.52 -0.08 -4.51
CA ASN A 64 17.63 0.05 -5.65
C ASN A 64 17.37 1.50 -6.09
N LEU A 65 18.17 2.48 -5.68
CA LEU A 65 17.98 3.89 -6.01
C LEU A 65 17.90 4.14 -7.53
N LYS A 66 18.78 3.54 -8.32
CA LYS A 66 18.76 3.64 -9.78
C LYS A 66 17.48 3.07 -10.38
N TYR A 67 17.02 1.93 -9.87
CA TYR A 67 15.77 1.32 -10.31
C TYR A 67 14.56 2.22 -9.97
N LEU A 68 14.47 2.72 -8.74
CA LEU A 68 13.40 3.61 -8.30
C LEU A 68 13.39 4.92 -9.10
N PHE A 69 14.56 5.46 -9.41
CA PHE A 69 14.67 6.64 -10.26
C PHE A 69 14.15 6.38 -11.67
N ASN A 70 14.59 5.29 -12.31
CA ASN A 70 14.13 4.89 -13.64
C ASN A 70 12.62 4.61 -13.66
N LEU A 71 12.09 4.00 -12.60
CA LEU A 71 10.66 3.76 -12.46
C LEU A 71 9.87 5.08 -12.44
N ARG A 72 10.35 6.09 -11.70
CA ARG A 72 9.72 7.42 -11.68
C ARG A 72 9.77 8.10 -13.03
N LEU A 73 10.89 8.02 -13.75
CA LEU A 73 11.00 8.55 -15.11
C LEU A 73 10.00 7.89 -16.05
N LYS A 74 9.84 6.58 -15.96
CA LYS A 74 8.90 5.81 -16.76
C LYS A 74 7.45 6.22 -16.48
N ILE A 75 7.07 6.30 -15.20
CA ILE A 75 5.75 6.77 -14.80
C ILE A 75 5.50 8.19 -15.31
N ASN A 76 6.49 9.09 -15.21
CA ASN A 76 6.35 10.44 -15.72
C ASN A 76 6.14 10.49 -17.25
N LYS A 77 6.80 9.62 -18.02
CA LYS A 77 6.55 9.48 -19.47
C LYS A 77 5.10 9.03 -19.73
N ILE A 78 4.61 8.07 -18.96
CA ILE A 78 3.21 7.60 -19.04
C ILE A 78 2.25 8.75 -18.72
N VAL A 79 2.49 9.47 -17.62
CA VAL A 79 1.66 10.61 -17.20
C VAL A 79 1.56 11.67 -18.29
N LYS A 80 2.68 12.03 -18.92
CA LYS A 80 2.70 12.99 -20.04
C LYS A 80 1.95 12.47 -21.27
N LYS A 81 2.12 11.19 -21.60
CA LYS A 81 1.47 10.56 -22.76
C LYS A 81 -0.05 10.53 -22.64
N TYR A 82 -0.56 10.12 -21.49
CA TYR A 82 -2.01 9.90 -21.29
C TYR A 82 -2.76 11.14 -20.79
N LYS A 83 -2.06 12.19 -20.37
CA LYS A 83 -2.63 13.48 -19.88
C LYS A 83 -3.61 13.28 -18.73
N PHE A 84 -3.17 12.62 -17.66
CA PHE A 84 -3.98 12.40 -16.47
C PHE A 84 -4.33 13.71 -15.78
N THR A 85 -5.52 13.76 -15.20
CA THR A 85 -6.00 14.90 -14.36
C THR A 85 -5.81 14.59 -12.88
N HIS A 86 -5.83 13.32 -12.49
CA HIS A 86 -5.67 12.86 -11.11
C HIS A 86 -4.70 11.69 -11.04
N ILE A 87 -3.82 11.73 -10.05
CA ILE A 87 -2.89 10.64 -9.74
C ILE A 87 -3.06 10.26 -8.27
N PHE A 88 -3.40 9.01 -8.03
CA PHE A 88 -3.50 8.41 -6.71
C PHE A 88 -2.27 7.53 -6.47
N PHE A 89 -1.42 7.95 -5.55
CA PHE A 89 -0.37 7.08 -5.02
C PHE A 89 -0.96 6.27 -3.88
N VAL A 90 -0.90 4.96 -3.99
CA VAL A 90 -1.45 4.05 -2.98
C VAL A 90 -0.32 3.38 -2.25
N ASP A 91 -0.25 3.61 -0.93
CA ASP A 91 0.87 3.20 -0.11
C ASP A 91 2.22 3.83 -0.58
N SER A 92 3.37 3.28 -0.23
CA SER A 92 4.70 3.67 -0.76
C SER A 92 4.99 5.18 -0.75
N PHE A 93 4.71 5.86 0.38
CA PHE A 93 4.85 7.32 0.52
C PHE A 93 6.23 7.86 0.10
N ASP A 94 7.31 7.17 0.44
CA ASP A 94 8.65 7.66 0.07
C ASP A 94 8.86 7.67 -1.45
N PHE A 95 8.21 6.77 -2.19
CA PHE A 95 8.20 6.83 -3.64
C PHE A 95 7.44 8.04 -4.16
N SER A 96 6.21 8.28 -3.67
CA SER A 96 5.37 9.40 -4.09
C SER A 96 5.99 10.75 -3.75
N LYS A 97 6.59 10.87 -2.56
CA LYS A 97 7.32 12.08 -2.13
C LYS A 97 8.42 12.47 -3.12
N PHE A 98 9.28 11.52 -3.52
CA PHE A 98 10.34 11.80 -4.49
C PHE A 98 9.81 12.06 -5.90
N TYR A 99 8.71 11.41 -6.29
CA TYR A 99 8.06 11.70 -7.56
C TYR A 99 7.55 13.13 -7.61
N ILE A 100 6.81 13.55 -6.60
CA ILE A 100 6.23 14.90 -6.49
C ILE A 100 7.32 15.96 -6.48
N LYS A 101 8.36 15.80 -5.67
CA LYS A 101 9.48 16.76 -5.64
C LYS A 101 10.08 17.05 -7.02
N LYS A 102 10.06 16.09 -7.93
CA LYS A 102 10.72 16.22 -9.24
C LYS A 102 9.75 16.49 -10.39
N PHE A 103 8.53 15.98 -10.31
CA PHE A 103 7.62 15.92 -11.46
C PHE A 103 6.24 16.52 -11.22
N LYS A 104 6.00 17.18 -10.07
CA LYS A 104 4.72 17.83 -9.78
C LYS A 104 4.34 18.80 -10.88
N SER A 105 3.08 18.80 -11.27
CA SER A 105 2.49 19.71 -12.25
C SER A 105 1.20 20.29 -11.69
N ASN A 106 1.02 21.59 -11.80
CA ASN A 106 -0.19 22.28 -11.33
C ASN A 106 -1.48 21.92 -12.12
N LYS A 107 -1.32 21.17 -13.22
CA LYS A 107 -2.45 20.68 -14.03
C LYS A 107 -2.99 19.35 -13.55
N ILE A 108 -2.38 18.74 -12.55
CA ILE A 108 -2.69 17.40 -12.05
C ILE A 108 -2.97 17.48 -10.56
N LYS A 109 -4.05 16.87 -10.12
CA LYS A 109 -4.37 16.65 -8.71
C LYS A 109 -3.66 15.41 -8.21
N TYR A 110 -2.95 15.54 -7.11
CA TYR A 110 -2.18 14.46 -6.50
C TYR A 110 -2.81 14.02 -5.19
N CYS A 111 -3.15 12.76 -5.11
CA CYS A 111 -3.76 12.16 -3.94
C CYS A 111 -2.84 11.08 -3.35
N GLN A 112 -2.76 11.01 -2.03
CA GLN A 112 -2.13 9.90 -1.32
C GLN A 112 -3.23 9.05 -0.70
N VAL A 113 -3.24 7.76 -0.98
CA VAL A 113 -4.09 6.78 -0.30
C VAL A 113 -3.18 5.96 0.60
N VAL A 114 -3.51 5.88 1.86
CA VAL A 114 -2.65 5.38 2.94
C VAL A 114 -1.35 6.19 3.04
N GLY A 115 -1.37 7.11 3.96
CA GLY A 115 -0.20 7.93 4.31
C GLY A 115 0.86 7.14 5.07
N PRO A 116 2.01 7.74 5.31
CA PRO A 116 2.99 7.19 6.24
C PRO A 116 2.40 7.22 7.65
N SER A 117 2.72 6.22 8.47
CA SER A 117 2.27 6.16 9.88
C SER A 117 2.86 7.32 10.70
N VAL A 118 2.31 8.52 10.53
CA VAL A 118 2.83 9.77 11.10
C VAL A 118 2.76 9.81 12.62
N PHE A 119 1.82 9.07 13.20
CA PHE A 119 1.69 8.92 14.66
C PHE A 119 2.83 8.11 15.31
N ILE A 120 3.62 7.36 14.49
CA ILE A 120 4.77 6.59 14.98
C ILE A 120 6.09 7.29 14.60
N TRP A 121 6.20 7.82 13.37
CA TRP A 121 7.51 8.09 12.77
C TRP A 121 7.88 9.54 12.54
N LYS A 122 7.03 10.52 12.55
CA LYS A 122 7.40 11.97 12.46
C LYS A 122 6.35 12.83 11.76
N SER A 123 6.04 13.95 12.39
CA SER A 123 5.23 15.06 11.86
C SER A 123 5.75 15.67 10.54
N SER A 124 7.06 15.57 10.26
CA SER A 124 7.65 16.10 9.02
C SER A 124 7.12 15.47 7.74
N LYS A 125 6.64 14.22 7.81
CA LYS A 125 5.99 13.56 6.66
C LYS A 125 4.59 14.11 6.43
N ALA A 126 3.85 14.39 7.51
CA ALA A 126 2.53 15.03 7.42
C ALA A 126 2.65 16.44 6.82
N LYS A 127 3.60 17.24 7.29
CA LYS A 127 3.87 18.56 6.72
C LYS A 127 4.09 18.52 5.20
N PHE A 128 4.91 17.56 4.73
CA PHE A 128 5.14 17.40 3.29
C PHE A 128 3.84 17.07 2.53
N ILE A 129 2.97 16.25 3.11
CA ILE A 129 1.67 15.90 2.50
C ILE A 129 0.78 17.14 2.44
N ASN A 130 0.63 17.88 3.55
CA ASN A 130 -0.17 19.09 3.61
C ASN A 130 0.23 20.12 2.56
N GLU A 131 1.53 20.28 2.30
CA GLU A 131 2.07 21.26 1.35
C GLU A 131 2.02 20.79 -0.12
N ASN A 132 1.94 19.50 -0.37
CA ASN A 132 2.23 18.98 -1.71
C ASN A 132 1.15 18.10 -2.32
N PHE A 133 0.21 17.60 -1.54
CA PHE A 133 -0.90 16.80 -2.04
C PHE A 133 -2.21 17.58 -1.98
N ASP A 134 -3.11 17.27 -2.88
CA ASP A 134 -4.45 17.86 -2.89
C ASP A 134 -5.39 17.10 -1.95
N GLN A 135 -5.15 15.80 -1.72
CA GLN A 135 -5.94 14.97 -0.82
C GLN A 135 -5.10 13.85 -0.19
N ILE A 136 -5.41 13.52 1.06
CA ILE A 136 -4.94 12.34 1.76
C ILE A 136 -6.13 11.48 2.22
N PHE A 137 -6.18 10.23 1.77
CA PHE A 137 -7.18 9.24 2.16
C PHE A 137 -6.55 8.28 3.17
N SER A 138 -6.92 8.42 4.43
CA SER A 138 -6.36 7.60 5.51
C SER A 138 -7.26 6.44 5.86
N ILE A 139 -6.64 5.30 6.20
CA ILE A 139 -7.31 4.12 6.75
C ILE A 139 -7.34 4.12 8.29
N PHE A 140 -6.67 5.09 8.94
CA PHE A 140 -6.60 5.23 10.37
C PHE A 140 -7.13 6.59 10.84
N ASN A 141 -8.21 6.62 11.61
CA ASN A 141 -8.80 7.87 12.08
C ASN A 141 -7.85 8.68 12.98
N ILE A 142 -6.94 8.02 13.70
CA ILE A 142 -5.95 8.68 14.57
C ILE A 142 -5.03 9.65 13.82
N GLU A 143 -4.95 9.55 12.49
CA GLU A 143 -4.10 10.41 11.66
C GLU A 143 -4.71 11.79 11.39
N GLU A 144 -6.02 12.00 11.63
CA GLU A 144 -6.74 13.26 11.40
C GLU A 144 -6.01 14.47 11.99
N ARG A 145 -5.51 14.36 13.22
CA ARG A 145 -4.83 15.45 13.93
C ARG A 145 -3.48 15.90 13.32
N TYR A 146 -2.96 15.16 12.34
CA TYR A 146 -1.68 15.48 11.69
C TYR A 146 -1.82 16.14 10.33
N TYR A 147 -3.01 16.08 9.75
CA TYR A 147 -3.27 16.60 8.42
C TYR A 147 -4.24 17.78 8.47
N ASP A 148 -4.12 18.69 7.50
CA ASP A 148 -5.05 19.79 7.34
C ASP A 148 -6.43 19.25 6.98
N SER A 149 -7.49 19.73 7.64
CA SER A 149 -8.86 19.24 7.52
C SER A 149 -9.42 19.33 6.10
N ASN A 150 -8.93 20.30 5.30
CA ASN A 150 -9.36 20.51 3.91
C ASN A 150 -8.84 19.44 2.94
N ILE A 151 -7.76 18.73 3.28
CA ILE A 151 -7.18 17.68 2.44
C ILE A 151 -7.36 16.27 3.01
N TYR A 152 -7.74 16.16 4.29
CA TYR A 152 -7.86 14.86 4.97
C TYR A 152 -9.25 14.23 4.76
N SER A 153 -9.23 12.94 4.49
CA SER A 153 -10.45 12.11 4.47
C SER A 153 -10.18 10.74 5.07
N TYR A 154 -10.95 10.37 6.07
CA TYR A 154 -10.92 9.01 6.62
C TYR A 154 -11.81 8.09 5.78
N ILE A 155 -11.23 7.05 5.19
CA ILE A 155 -11.94 6.10 4.34
C ILE A 155 -12.15 4.71 5.00
N GLY A 156 -11.59 4.49 6.18
CA GLY A 156 -11.63 3.20 6.86
C GLY A 156 -10.68 2.16 6.25
N HIS A 157 -10.49 1.07 6.98
CA HIS A 157 -9.63 -0.02 6.53
C HIS A 157 -10.42 -1.04 5.70
N PRO A 158 -9.96 -1.46 4.52
CA PRO A 158 -10.72 -2.37 3.65
C PRO A 158 -11.02 -3.74 4.28
N LEU A 159 -10.20 -4.17 5.25
CA LEU A 159 -10.45 -5.41 6.00
C LEU A 159 -11.64 -5.30 6.98
N LYS A 160 -12.09 -4.09 7.33
CA LYS A 160 -13.19 -3.91 8.28
C LYS A 160 -14.50 -4.55 7.79
N ASN A 161 -14.70 -4.57 6.49
CA ASN A 161 -15.92 -5.11 5.86
C ASN A 161 -15.81 -6.60 5.50
N ARG A 162 -14.67 -7.25 5.79
CA ARG A 162 -14.55 -8.69 5.62
C ARG A 162 -15.22 -9.37 6.81
N THR A 163 -16.28 -10.13 6.56
CA THR A 163 -16.89 -10.99 7.57
C THR A 163 -15.95 -12.15 7.87
N PHE A 164 -15.35 -12.13 9.03
CA PHE A 164 -14.67 -13.31 9.56
C PHE A 164 -15.74 -14.22 10.17
N TYR A 165 -15.94 -15.39 9.61
CA TYR A 165 -16.78 -16.41 10.24
C TYR A 165 -16.05 -16.88 11.51
N SER A 166 -16.49 -16.39 12.67
CA SER A 166 -16.14 -17.02 13.93
C SER A 166 -17.05 -18.24 14.10
N ASN A 167 -16.51 -19.43 13.96
CA ASN A 167 -17.18 -20.59 14.52
C ASN A 167 -17.24 -20.39 16.04
N ASN A 168 -18.45 -20.24 16.57
CA ASN A 168 -18.73 -20.03 18.00
C ASN A 168 -18.37 -21.23 18.89
N ASN A 169 -17.50 -22.12 18.48
CA ASN A 169 -16.94 -23.16 19.32
C ASN A 169 -15.85 -22.55 20.19
N ASN A 170 -16.18 -22.33 21.47
CA ASN A 170 -15.34 -21.73 22.50
C ASN A 170 -14.04 -22.50 22.83
N LYS A 171 -13.61 -23.45 22.01
CA LYS A 171 -12.34 -24.15 22.14
C LYS A 171 -11.36 -23.59 21.12
N ILE A 172 -10.26 -23.02 21.61
CA ILE A 172 -9.11 -22.64 20.77
C ILE A 172 -8.45 -23.95 20.34
N ASN A 173 -8.75 -24.40 19.14
CA ASN A 173 -8.20 -25.67 18.61
C ASN A 173 -6.96 -25.44 17.73
N ASN A 174 -6.72 -24.19 17.27
CA ASN A 174 -5.63 -23.88 16.35
C ASN A 174 -4.91 -22.59 16.77
N ILE A 175 -3.60 -22.61 16.70
CA ILE A 175 -2.73 -21.45 16.91
C ILE A 175 -2.08 -21.11 15.57
N GLY A 176 -2.40 -19.92 15.04
CA GLY A 176 -1.75 -19.40 13.83
C GLY A 176 -0.39 -18.79 14.16
N ILE A 177 0.66 -19.24 13.49
CA ILE A 177 2.02 -18.72 13.66
C ILE A 177 2.39 -17.91 12.42
N PHE A 178 2.60 -16.61 12.58
CA PHE A 178 2.96 -15.67 11.52
C PHE A 178 4.43 -15.29 11.63
N LEU A 179 5.26 -15.83 10.74
CA LEU A 179 6.70 -15.59 10.71
C LEU A 179 7.08 -14.22 10.17
N GLY A 180 6.14 -13.53 9.56
CA GLY A 180 6.34 -12.28 8.82
C GLY A 180 6.24 -12.48 7.30
N SER A 181 6.18 -11.38 6.56
CA SER A 181 6.01 -11.36 5.10
C SER A 181 7.33 -11.16 4.34
N ARG A 182 8.43 -10.85 5.03
CA ARG A 182 9.74 -10.53 4.45
C ARG A 182 10.76 -11.62 4.75
N TYR A 183 11.64 -11.89 3.80
CA TYR A 183 12.71 -12.86 3.98
C TYR A 183 13.51 -12.65 5.28
N GLN A 184 13.89 -11.40 5.57
CA GLN A 184 14.67 -11.07 6.78
C GLN A 184 13.84 -11.29 8.06
N GLU A 185 12.56 -10.97 8.06
CA GLU A 185 11.65 -11.20 9.18
C GLU A 185 11.48 -12.71 9.42
N VAL A 186 11.17 -13.46 8.36
CA VAL A 186 11.03 -14.92 8.42
C VAL A 186 12.32 -15.55 8.95
N HIS A 187 13.49 -15.15 8.43
CA HIS A 187 14.77 -15.72 8.84
C HIS A 187 15.09 -15.47 10.31
N LYS A 188 14.79 -14.30 10.84
CA LYS A 188 14.95 -13.99 12.27
C LYS A 188 13.94 -14.75 13.13
N ASN A 189 12.67 -14.75 12.73
CA ASN A 189 11.58 -15.27 13.54
C ASN A 189 11.54 -16.79 13.56
N ILE A 190 12.02 -17.48 12.51
CA ILE A 190 12.01 -18.93 12.45
C ILE A 190 12.83 -19.58 13.57
N LEU A 191 13.93 -18.95 13.97
CA LEU A 191 14.76 -19.45 15.09
C LEU A 191 14.03 -19.34 16.43
N ILE A 192 13.30 -18.25 16.62
CA ILE A 192 12.50 -18.01 17.85
C ILE A 192 11.35 -18.99 17.89
N ILE A 193 10.64 -19.16 16.77
CA ILE A 193 9.49 -20.06 16.68
C ILE A 193 9.92 -21.52 16.86
N LYS A 194 11.05 -21.95 16.29
CA LYS A 194 11.58 -23.31 16.54
C LYS A 194 11.77 -23.58 18.03
N LYS A 195 12.39 -22.66 18.77
CA LYS A 195 12.59 -22.80 20.22
C LYS A 195 11.25 -22.85 20.97
N LEU A 196 10.25 -22.05 20.53
CA LEU A 196 8.92 -22.08 21.11
C LEU A 196 8.23 -23.43 20.87
N LEU A 197 8.27 -23.92 19.62
CA LEU A 197 7.68 -25.21 19.26
C LEU A 197 8.33 -26.39 20.00
N GLU A 198 9.65 -26.36 20.21
CA GLU A 198 10.36 -27.38 21.00
C GLU A 198 9.87 -27.38 22.46
N LYS A 199 9.62 -26.20 23.05
CA LYS A 199 9.05 -26.12 24.40
C LYS A 199 7.61 -26.65 24.45
N LEU A 200 6.78 -26.29 23.47
CA LEU A 200 5.37 -26.70 23.39
C LEU A 200 5.19 -28.18 23.08
N LYS A 201 6.13 -28.83 22.37
CA LYS A 201 6.10 -30.28 22.13
C LYS A 201 6.12 -31.09 23.41
N ASN A 202 6.70 -30.57 24.47
CA ASN A 202 6.75 -31.25 25.77
C ASN A 202 5.44 -31.03 26.57
N ASP A 203 4.54 -30.22 26.08
CA ASP A 203 3.25 -29.93 26.69
C ASP A 203 2.17 -30.80 26.02
N LYS A 204 1.52 -31.65 26.80
CA LYS A 204 0.54 -32.63 26.31
C LYS A 204 -0.75 -32.00 25.77
N GLU A 205 -0.94 -30.70 25.97
CA GLU A 205 -2.11 -29.95 25.47
C GLU A 205 -2.01 -29.55 24.00
N PHE A 206 -0.81 -29.65 23.37
CA PHE A 206 -0.59 -29.24 21.97
C PHE A 206 -0.35 -30.43 21.03
N ILE A 207 -1.18 -30.55 20.01
CA ILE A 207 -0.98 -31.49 18.91
C ILE A 207 -0.48 -30.70 17.70
N PHE A 208 0.68 -31.06 17.17
CA PHE A 208 1.26 -30.44 15.96
C PHE A 208 0.91 -31.30 14.74
N ASN A 209 0.23 -30.72 13.77
CA ASN A 209 -0.08 -31.31 12.47
C ASN A 209 0.82 -30.69 11.38
#